data_129addb15ffc369b32746c0fdfe3efff
#
_entry.id   129addb15ffc369b32746c0fdfe3efff
#
_cell.length_a   1.000
_cell.length_b   1.000
_cell.length_c   1.000
_cell.angle_alpha   90.00
_cell.angle_beta   90.00
_cell.angle_gamma   90.00
#
_symmetry.space_group_name_H-M   'P 1'
#
loop_
_entity.id
_entity.type
_entity.pdbx_description
1 polymer ?
#
loop_
_entity_poly.entity_id
_entity_poly.type
_entity_poly.pdbx_seq_one_letter_code
_entity_poly.pdbx_strand_id
1 'polypeptide(L)'
;MKRLAVLGLALVAALAPATASAERHSVRYVLTITDGYTGDYIGDRSVVTLNCDPAGGTHPEAEAACAAIAEAGSIKEITPTEGFCTMEYRPVTVTAGGAENFERTYGNRCELSLAKGVVFAF
;
A
#
# COMPACT_ATOMS: atom_id res chain seq x y z
N MET A 1 -44.01 -16.48 -66.80
CA MET A 1 -43.52 -17.11 -65.57
C MET A 1 -42.48 -16.12 -64.96
N LYS A 2 -42.85 -15.34 -63.95
CA LYS A 2 -41.98 -14.40 -63.31
C LYS A 2 -41.40 -15.04 -62.03
N ARG A 3 -40.12 -15.28 -62.02
CA ARG A 3 -39.41 -15.72 -60.77
C ARG A 3 -39.01 -14.52 -59.94
N LEU A 4 -39.62 -14.36 -58.79
CA LEU A 4 -39.25 -13.38 -57.77
C LEU A 4 -38.07 -13.96 -56.98
N ALA A 5 -36.92 -13.28 -57.09
CA ALA A 5 -35.77 -13.56 -56.25
C ALA A 5 -35.92 -12.73 -54.97
N VAL A 6 -36.06 -13.40 -53.84
CA VAL A 6 -36.04 -12.78 -52.50
C VAL A 6 -34.59 -12.68 -52.05
N LEU A 7 -34.04 -11.47 -52.05
CA LEU A 7 -32.76 -11.22 -51.41
C LEU A 7 -32.98 -11.14 -49.88
N GLY A 8 -32.53 -12.14 -49.17
CA GLY A 8 -32.43 -12.12 -47.72
C GLY A 8 -31.25 -11.27 -47.26
N LEU A 9 -31.53 -10.16 -46.63
CA LEU A 9 -30.51 -9.32 -45.97
C LEU A 9 -30.17 -9.97 -44.62
N ALA A 10 -29.02 -10.61 -44.54
CA ALA A 10 -28.51 -11.12 -43.24
C ALA A 10 -27.90 -9.95 -42.44
N LEU A 11 -28.58 -9.56 -41.39
CA LEU A 11 -28.06 -8.61 -40.42
C LEU A 11 -27.07 -9.34 -39.51
N VAL A 12 -25.77 -9.14 -39.75
CA VAL A 12 -24.73 -9.59 -38.82
C VAL A 12 -24.63 -8.58 -37.70
N ALA A 13 -25.23 -8.88 -36.55
CA ALA A 13 -25.03 -8.12 -35.34
C ALA A 13 -23.62 -8.45 -34.84
N ALA A 14 -22.70 -7.49 -35.00
CA ALA A 14 -21.39 -7.55 -34.38
C ALA A 14 -21.54 -7.32 -32.87
N LEU A 15 -21.48 -8.38 -32.09
CA LEU A 15 -21.30 -8.27 -30.64
C LEU A 15 -19.88 -7.82 -30.38
N ALA A 16 -19.70 -6.51 -30.10
CA ALA A 16 -18.47 -6.01 -29.57
C ALA A 16 -18.28 -6.56 -28.14
N PRO A 17 -17.13 -7.18 -27.80
CA PRO A 17 -16.88 -7.56 -26.43
C PRO A 17 -16.81 -6.30 -25.57
N ALA A 18 -17.69 -6.19 -24.59
CA ALA A 18 -17.58 -5.18 -23.55
C ALA A 18 -16.32 -5.49 -22.74
N THR A 19 -15.25 -4.72 -22.96
CA THR A 19 -14.10 -4.75 -22.09
C THR A 19 -14.54 -4.14 -20.76
N ALA A 20 -14.85 -4.98 -19.78
CA ALA A 20 -14.99 -4.54 -18.41
C ALA A 20 -13.61 -4.02 -17.96
N SER A 21 -13.46 -2.70 -17.84
CA SER A 21 -12.34 -2.13 -17.13
C SER A 21 -12.49 -2.57 -15.68
N ALA A 22 -11.65 -3.51 -15.24
CA ALA A 22 -11.54 -3.85 -13.85
C ALA A 22 -11.13 -2.57 -13.12
N GLU A 23 -12.03 -2.01 -12.29
CA GLU A 23 -11.68 -0.94 -11.37
C GLU A 23 -10.58 -1.48 -10.48
N ARG A 24 -9.35 -1.02 -10.70
CA ARG A 24 -8.25 -1.30 -9.81
C ARG A 24 -8.52 -0.52 -8.53
N HIS A 25 -8.96 -1.20 -7.50
CA HIS A 25 -9.04 -0.63 -6.18
C HIS A 25 -7.61 -0.32 -5.73
N SER A 26 -7.22 0.94 -5.84
CA SER A 26 -5.95 1.40 -5.29
C SER A 26 -6.00 1.25 -3.78
N VAL A 27 -5.09 0.46 -3.26
CA VAL A 27 -4.91 0.29 -1.81
C VAL A 27 -4.15 1.49 -1.28
N ARG A 28 -4.68 2.17 -0.29
CA ARG A 28 -4.09 3.40 0.28
C ARG A 28 -3.84 3.26 1.76
N TYR A 29 -2.63 3.63 2.16
CA TYR A 29 -2.20 3.74 3.54
C TYR A 29 -1.85 5.19 3.88
N VAL A 30 -2.14 5.57 5.11
CA VAL A 30 -1.59 6.78 5.73
C VAL A 30 -0.62 6.31 6.81
N LEU A 31 0.66 6.57 6.62
CA LEU A 31 1.73 6.12 7.51
C LEU A 31 2.25 7.30 8.31
N THR A 32 2.39 7.10 9.62
CA THR A 32 2.85 8.14 10.53
C THR A 32 3.99 7.61 11.38
N ILE A 33 4.99 8.43 11.58
CA ILE A 33 6.04 8.21 12.57
C ILE A 33 6.02 9.39 13.54
N THR A 34 5.96 9.10 14.83
CA THR A 34 6.05 10.09 15.90
C THR A 34 7.24 9.74 16.77
N ASP A 35 8.23 10.64 16.84
CA ASP A 35 9.36 10.50 17.74
C ASP A 35 8.96 10.93 19.17
N GLY A 36 9.27 10.10 20.16
CA GLY A 36 8.93 10.33 21.55
C GLY A 36 7.72 9.54 22.04
N TYR A 37 7.37 9.75 23.30
CA TYR A 37 6.20 9.13 23.93
C TYR A 37 4.91 9.82 23.50
N THR A 38 3.87 9.02 23.35
CA THR A 38 2.49 9.51 23.28
C THR A 38 2.06 9.94 24.68
N GLY A 39 2.18 11.21 24.98
CA GLY A 39 1.84 11.84 26.26
C GLY A 39 1.88 13.33 26.11
N ASP A 40 2.26 14.05 27.17
CA ASP A 40 2.31 15.52 27.19
C ASP A 40 3.42 16.12 26.30
N TYR A 41 4.33 15.29 25.80
CA TYR A 41 5.37 15.69 24.85
C TYR A 41 5.17 15.00 23.51
N ILE A 42 4.69 15.76 22.54
CA ILE A 42 4.61 15.32 21.15
C ILE A 42 5.94 15.69 20.49
N GLY A 43 6.75 14.68 20.20
CA GLY A 43 7.94 14.83 19.38
C GLY A 43 7.62 15.11 17.92
N ASP A 44 8.64 15.17 17.08
CA ASP A 44 8.49 15.38 15.64
C ASP A 44 7.61 14.28 15.03
N ARG A 45 6.67 14.70 14.19
CA ARG A 45 5.74 13.82 13.51
C ARG A 45 5.91 13.91 12.00
N SER A 46 6.14 12.79 11.38
CA SER A 46 6.19 12.65 9.92
C SER A 46 5.00 11.83 9.43
N VAL A 47 4.36 12.28 8.36
CA VAL A 47 3.21 11.60 7.75
C VAL A 47 3.45 11.48 6.27
N VAL A 48 3.28 10.27 5.74
CA VAL A 48 3.29 10.02 4.30
C VAL A 48 2.06 9.23 3.88
N THR A 49 1.70 9.36 2.61
CA THR A 49 0.71 8.50 1.98
C THR A 49 1.43 7.46 1.12
N LEU A 50 0.95 6.24 1.17
CA LEU A 50 1.41 5.15 0.32
C LEU A 50 0.21 4.57 -0.42
N ASN A 51 0.25 4.67 -1.74
CA ASN A 51 -0.71 3.99 -2.61
C ASN A 51 -0.01 2.77 -3.20
N CYS A 52 -0.73 1.67 -3.29
CA CYS A 52 -0.27 0.46 -3.97
C CYS A 52 -1.27 0.09 -5.07
N ASP A 53 -0.77 -0.53 -6.16
CA ASP A 53 -1.54 -0.92 -7.33
C ASP A 53 -2.25 0.25 -8.08
N PRO A 54 -1.48 1.19 -8.66
CA PRO A 54 -0.03 1.27 -8.76
C PRO A 54 0.63 1.95 -7.55
N ALA A 55 1.93 1.67 -7.36
CA ALA A 55 2.72 2.29 -6.31
C ALA A 55 2.81 3.81 -6.51
N GLY A 56 2.60 4.55 -5.43
CA GLY A 56 2.62 6.02 -5.45
C GLY A 56 2.35 6.65 -4.09
N GLY A 57 1.99 7.90 -4.10
CA GLY A 57 1.81 8.71 -2.90
C GLY A 57 3.06 9.53 -2.56
N THR A 58 3.14 10.01 -1.32
CA THR A 58 4.28 10.82 -0.86
C THR A 58 5.42 10.01 -0.23
N HIS A 59 5.23 8.69 -0.11
CA HIS A 59 6.29 7.80 0.39
C HIS A 59 7.50 7.85 -0.54
N PRO A 60 8.73 8.08 -0.02
CA PRO A 60 9.93 8.23 -0.85
C PRO A 60 10.33 6.95 -1.60
N GLU A 61 9.91 5.78 -1.10
CA GLU A 61 10.20 4.47 -1.68
C GLU A 61 8.92 3.63 -1.84
N ALA A 62 7.92 4.20 -2.52
CA ALA A 62 6.59 3.61 -2.63
C ALA A 62 6.60 2.20 -3.24
N GLU A 63 7.37 1.97 -4.30
CA GLU A 63 7.44 0.65 -4.95
C GLU A 63 7.99 -0.42 -4.00
N ALA A 64 9.08 -0.15 -3.31
CA ALA A 64 9.68 -1.07 -2.36
C ALA A 64 8.79 -1.32 -1.15
N ALA A 65 8.13 -0.27 -0.64
CA ALA A 65 7.17 -0.38 0.46
C ALA A 65 5.96 -1.24 0.08
N CYS A 66 5.37 -1.01 -1.09
CA CYS A 66 4.27 -1.83 -1.60
C CYS A 66 4.68 -3.30 -1.81
N ALA A 67 5.88 -3.54 -2.33
CA ALA A 67 6.40 -4.90 -2.51
C ALA A 67 6.59 -5.63 -1.17
N ALA A 68 7.12 -4.95 -0.16
CA ALA A 68 7.30 -5.51 1.18
C ALA A 68 5.96 -5.89 1.83
N ILE A 69 4.95 -5.05 1.71
CA ILE A 69 3.61 -5.32 2.23
C ILE A 69 2.96 -6.48 1.48
N ALA A 70 3.07 -6.51 0.16
CA ALA A 70 2.51 -7.59 -0.67
C ALA A 70 3.14 -8.95 -0.36
N GLU A 71 4.46 -8.99 -0.15
CA GLU A 71 5.18 -10.22 0.20
C GLU A 71 4.76 -10.76 1.57
N ALA A 72 4.59 -9.89 2.54
CA ALA A 72 4.18 -10.27 3.90
C ALA A 72 2.67 -10.51 4.05
N GLY A 73 1.86 -9.92 3.19
CA GLY A 73 0.41 -9.92 3.26
C GLY A 73 -0.20 -8.72 3.99
N SER A 74 0.52 -8.14 4.95
CA SER A 74 0.15 -6.91 5.67
C SER A 74 1.37 -6.28 6.33
N ILE A 75 1.25 -5.04 6.77
CA ILE A 75 2.32 -4.36 7.54
C ILE A 75 2.58 -5.12 8.85
N LYS A 76 1.51 -5.57 9.50
CA LYS A 76 1.60 -6.33 10.75
C LYS A 76 2.42 -7.62 10.58
N GLU A 77 2.26 -8.31 9.46
CA GLU A 77 2.88 -9.61 9.19
C GLU A 77 4.31 -9.53 8.64
N ILE A 78 4.84 -8.31 8.42
CA ILE A 78 6.25 -8.16 8.00
C ILE A 78 7.16 -8.76 9.05
N THR A 79 7.93 -9.77 8.65
CA THR A 79 8.89 -10.45 9.51
C THR A 79 10.11 -9.56 9.78
N PRO A 80 10.52 -9.38 11.03
CA PRO A 80 11.75 -8.65 11.34
C PRO A 80 12.98 -9.27 10.67
N THR A 81 13.87 -8.42 10.18
CA THR A 81 15.18 -8.86 9.71
C THR A 81 16.12 -9.02 10.89
N GLU A 82 17.07 -9.94 10.77
CA GLU A 82 18.13 -10.08 11.76
C GLU A 82 19.07 -8.90 11.70
N GLY A 83 19.48 -8.42 12.85
CA GLY A 83 20.37 -7.28 12.96
C GLY A 83 20.64 -6.92 14.40
N PHE A 84 21.53 -5.98 14.60
CA PHE A 84 21.95 -5.53 15.92
C PHE A 84 21.68 -4.03 16.07
N CYS A 85 20.97 -3.67 17.13
CA CYS A 85 20.73 -2.28 17.53
C CYS A 85 21.36 -2.02 18.89
N THR A 86 21.85 -0.80 19.10
CA THR A 86 22.26 -0.35 20.44
C THR A 86 21.03 -0.29 21.35
N MET A 87 21.24 -0.41 22.66
CA MET A 87 20.17 -0.35 23.66
C MET A 87 19.75 1.09 24.00
N GLU A 88 19.98 2.04 23.10
CA GLU A 88 19.53 3.42 23.28
C GLU A 88 18.00 3.49 23.28
N TYR A 89 17.44 4.12 24.31
CA TYR A 89 16.01 4.27 24.41
C TYR A 89 15.57 5.63 23.91
N ARG A 90 15.13 5.67 22.65
CA ARG A 90 14.48 6.82 22.01
C ARG A 90 13.22 6.31 21.32
N PRO A 91 12.12 6.16 22.06
CA PRO A 91 10.93 5.51 21.53
C PRO A 91 10.39 6.24 20.32
N VAL A 92 9.89 5.44 19.39
CA VAL A 92 9.24 5.89 18.18
C VAL A 92 7.93 5.13 18.03
N THR A 93 6.84 5.85 17.82
CA THR A 93 5.53 5.26 17.59
C THR A 93 5.17 5.39 16.12
N VAL A 94 4.79 4.29 15.51
CA VAL A 94 4.33 4.25 14.13
C VAL A 94 2.86 3.87 14.06
N THR A 95 2.16 4.45 13.11
CA THR A 95 0.78 4.09 12.79
C THR A 95 0.62 3.87 11.30
N ALA A 96 -0.24 2.96 10.94
CA ALA A 96 -0.80 2.83 9.61
C ALA A 96 -2.32 2.95 9.72
N GLY A 97 -2.90 3.74 8.83
CA GLY A 97 -4.34 3.89 8.68
C GLY A 97 -4.75 3.64 7.23
N GLY A 98 -6.05 3.58 6.97
CA GLY A 98 -6.60 3.31 5.66
C GLY A 98 -6.80 1.81 5.42
N ALA A 99 -6.06 1.22 4.49
CA ALA A 99 -6.19 -0.19 4.13
C ALA A 99 -5.86 -1.16 5.27
N GLU A 100 -5.10 -0.71 6.25
CA GLU A 100 -4.76 -1.48 7.45
C GLU A 100 -4.70 -0.55 8.65
N ASN A 101 -5.13 -1.04 9.81
CA ASN A 101 -4.97 -0.35 11.10
C ASN A 101 -3.85 -1.04 11.88
N PHE A 102 -2.76 -0.31 12.07
CA PHE A 102 -1.58 -0.79 12.77
C PHE A 102 -1.01 0.33 13.63
N GLU A 103 -0.65 0.02 14.85
CA GLU A 103 0.05 0.94 15.76
C GLU A 103 1.05 0.16 16.60
N ARG A 104 2.27 0.66 16.69
CA ARG A 104 3.29 0.08 17.55
C ARG A 104 4.36 1.10 17.95
N THR A 105 4.84 0.97 19.18
CA THR A 105 6.00 1.71 19.69
C THR A 105 7.21 0.80 19.73
N TYR A 106 8.32 1.29 19.17
CA TYR A 106 9.62 0.65 19.20
C TYR A 106 10.57 1.42 20.09
N GLY A 107 11.56 0.75 20.67
CA GLY A 107 12.53 1.36 21.59
C GLY A 107 13.43 2.40 20.93
N ASN A 108 13.65 2.30 19.62
CA ASN A 108 14.39 3.26 18.82
C ASN A 108 14.15 3.05 17.31
N ARG A 109 14.66 3.95 16.50
CA ARG A 109 14.55 3.89 15.04
C ARG A 109 15.25 2.67 14.42
N CYS A 110 16.33 2.20 15.02
CA CYS A 110 17.03 1.00 14.56
C CYS A 110 16.12 -0.24 14.69
N GLU A 111 15.47 -0.43 15.83
CA GLU A 111 14.52 -1.53 16.03
C GLU A 111 13.35 -1.45 15.07
N LEU A 112 12.81 -0.26 14.81
CA LEU A 112 11.77 -0.05 13.81
C LEU A 112 12.25 -0.49 12.42
N SER A 113 13.45 -0.11 12.03
CA SER A 113 14.02 -0.45 10.73
C SER A 113 14.18 -1.97 10.56
N LEU A 114 14.64 -2.66 11.59
CA LEU A 114 14.73 -4.13 11.56
C LEU A 114 13.35 -4.79 11.51
N ALA A 115 12.37 -4.22 12.20
CA ALA A 115 11.03 -4.80 12.30
C ALA A 115 10.17 -4.59 11.04
N LYS A 116 10.24 -3.42 10.42
CA LYS A 116 9.32 -3.02 9.33
C LYS A 116 10.03 -2.55 8.05
N GLY A 117 11.35 -2.46 8.07
CA GLY A 117 12.14 -2.16 6.90
C GLY A 117 11.73 -0.87 6.21
N VAL A 118 11.60 -0.93 4.90
CA VAL A 118 11.35 0.22 4.03
C VAL A 118 9.99 0.90 4.25
N VAL A 119 9.01 0.20 4.82
CA VAL A 119 7.64 0.74 4.98
C VAL A 119 7.62 2.01 5.81
N PHE A 120 8.48 2.11 6.82
CA PHE A 120 8.62 3.31 7.67
C PHE A 120 9.99 3.99 7.50
N ALA A 121 10.56 3.93 6.32
CA ALA A 121 11.83 4.59 5.99
C ALA A 121 11.60 6.00 5.39
N PHE A 122 11.08 6.93 6.23
CA PHE A 122 10.84 8.32 5.84
C PHE A 122 11.00 9.31 7.01
#